data_7fca0ab8bd02d325975a6de38d262489
#
_entry.id   7fca0ab8bd02d325975a6de38d262489
#
_cell.length_a   1.000
_cell.length_b   1.000
_cell.length_c   1.000
_cell.angle_alpha   90.00
_cell.angle_beta   90.00
_cell.angle_gamma   90.00
#
_symmetry.space_group_name_H-M   'P 1'
#
loop_
_entity.id
_entity.type
_entity.pdbx_description
1 polymer ?
#
loop_
_entity_poly.entity_id
_entity_poly.type
_entity_poly.pdbx_seq_one_letter_code
_entity_poly.pdbx_strand_id
1 'polypeptide(L)'
;MQYIDYYNYYYEYSTPVYTSPVASIASLAISVLLIVAMWMIFKKAGKPGWAAIVPFYNIYTMYEITWGSGWRFLMLLIPFYNIVLAIQTQIKLAKAFGKSGGFAVGLIFLPYVFNPILGFDGSTYLGVPGSGRRGQQEGYAPSSGDYQQPEPEFQVTFCPNCGAKVNGGKFCENCGKPL
;
A
#
# COMPACT_ATOMS: atom_id res chain seq x y z
N MET A 1 -30.08 8.86 -51.38
CA MET A 1 -28.80 9.29 -50.74
C MET A 1 -28.72 8.91 -49.26
N GLN A 2 -29.80 9.04 -48.49
CA GLN A 2 -29.88 8.79 -47.03
C GLN A 2 -29.65 7.29 -46.62
N TYR A 3 -29.89 6.34 -47.53
CA TYR A 3 -29.80 4.90 -47.23
C TYR A 3 -28.34 4.42 -47.25
N ILE A 4 -27.46 5.06 -48.00
CA ILE A 4 -26.04 4.74 -48.09
C ILE A 4 -25.28 5.19 -46.85
N ASP A 5 -25.69 6.35 -46.28
CA ASP A 5 -25.07 6.89 -45.06
C ASP A 5 -25.41 6.02 -43.82
N TYR A 6 -26.63 5.44 -43.78
CA TYR A 6 -27.04 4.53 -42.72
C TYR A 6 -26.26 3.18 -42.78
N TYR A 7 -26.03 2.64 -43.99
CA TYR A 7 -25.24 1.43 -44.17
C TYR A 7 -23.78 1.63 -43.80
N ASN A 8 -23.17 2.74 -44.20
CA ASN A 8 -21.79 3.06 -43.87
C ASN A 8 -21.61 3.28 -42.37
N TYR A 9 -22.56 3.92 -41.70
CA TYR A 9 -22.54 4.09 -40.24
C TYR A 9 -22.59 2.72 -39.51
N TYR A 10 -23.39 1.79 -39.97
CA TYR A 10 -23.51 0.44 -39.39
C TYR A 10 -22.26 -0.41 -39.64
N TYR A 11 -21.63 -0.30 -40.81
CA TYR A 11 -20.40 -1.03 -41.12
C TYR A 11 -19.20 -0.47 -40.37
N GLU A 12 -19.12 0.83 -40.15
CA GLU A 12 -18.03 1.44 -39.38
C GLU A 12 -18.10 1.06 -37.88
N TYR A 13 -19.32 0.84 -37.36
CA TYR A 13 -19.51 0.39 -35.97
C TYR A 13 -19.38 -1.14 -35.80
N SER A 14 -19.46 -1.90 -36.87
CA SER A 14 -19.43 -3.38 -36.87
C SER A 14 -18.09 -3.96 -37.26
N THR A 15 -17.07 -3.12 -37.53
CA THR A 15 -15.73 -3.67 -37.79
C THR A 15 -15.22 -4.30 -36.50
N PRO A 16 -15.01 -5.63 -36.48
CA PRO A 16 -14.40 -6.25 -35.32
C PRO A 16 -13.05 -5.58 -35.10
N VAL A 17 -12.82 -5.06 -33.91
CA VAL A 17 -11.51 -4.56 -33.53
C VAL A 17 -10.55 -5.73 -33.59
N TYR A 18 -9.87 -5.89 -34.74
CA TYR A 18 -8.82 -6.88 -34.90
C TYR A 18 -7.64 -6.44 -34.05
N THR A 19 -7.69 -6.76 -32.76
CA THR A 19 -6.51 -6.65 -31.92
C THR A 19 -5.50 -7.66 -32.45
N SER A 20 -4.34 -7.19 -32.89
CA SER A 20 -3.28 -8.11 -33.31
C SER A 20 -2.98 -9.08 -32.15
N PRO A 21 -2.71 -10.36 -32.41
CA PRO A 21 -2.41 -11.34 -31.37
C PRO A 21 -1.25 -10.87 -30.46
N VAL A 22 -0.33 -10.09 -31.01
CA VAL A 22 0.78 -9.48 -30.26
C VAL A 22 0.27 -8.46 -29.25
N ALA A 23 -0.69 -7.60 -29.64
CA ALA A 23 -1.27 -6.61 -28.71
C ALA A 23 -2.06 -7.29 -27.58
N SER A 24 -2.74 -8.38 -27.87
CA SER A 24 -3.49 -9.16 -26.87
C SER A 24 -2.55 -9.85 -25.87
N ILE A 25 -1.45 -10.42 -26.32
CA ILE A 25 -0.43 -11.03 -25.45
C ILE A 25 0.25 -9.97 -24.59
N ALA A 26 0.60 -8.83 -25.18
CA ALA A 26 1.22 -7.72 -24.45
C ALA A 26 0.30 -7.15 -23.36
N SER A 27 -0.99 -6.96 -23.66
CA SER A 27 -1.95 -6.48 -22.65
C SER A 27 -2.14 -7.47 -21.51
N LEU A 28 -2.17 -8.77 -21.80
CA LEU A 28 -2.24 -9.82 -20.79
C LEU A 28 -1.00 -9.84 -19.89
N ALA A 29 0.20 -9.72 -20.47
CA ALA A 29 1.45 -9.67 -19.73
C ALA A 29 1.51 -8.46 -18.78
N ILE A 30 1.09 -7.28 -19.25
CA ILE A 30 1.00 -6.08 -18.43
C ILE A 30 -0.01 -6.25 -17.29
N SER A 31 -1.17 -6.84 -17.55
CA SER A 31 -2.19 -7.09 -16.53
C SER A 31 -1.67 -8.03 -15.43
N VAL A 32 -0.99 -9.09 -15.80
CA VAL A 32 -0.36 -10.02 -14.84
C VAL A 32 0.71 -9.30 -14.02
N LEU A 33 1.57 -8.50 -14.65
CA LEU A 33 2.59 -7.72 -13.96
C LEU A 33 1.98 -6.79 -12.91
N LEU A 34 0.88 -6.10 -13.24
CA LEU A 34 0.20 -5.19 -12.31
C LEU A 34 -0.43 -5.94 -11.14
N ILE A 35 -1.03 -7.10 -11.37
CA ILE A 35 -1.58 -7.94 -10.29
C ILE A 35 -0.45 -8.41 -9.36
N VAL A 36 0.67 -8.85 -9.91
CA VAL A 36 1.83 -9.29 -9.11
C VAL A 36 2.41 -8.11 -8.31
N ALA A 37 2.50 -6.93 -8.91
CA ALA A 37 2.95 -5.73 -8.21
C ALA A 37 2.04 -5.37 -7.02
N MET A 38 0.72 -5.40 -7.22
CA MET A 38 -0.26 -5.18 -6.14
C MET A 38 -0.18 -6.27 -5.07
N TRP A 39 0.00 -7.51 -5.45
CA TRP A 39 0.25 -8.61 -4.52
C TRP A 39 1.45 -8.34 -3.61
N MET A 40 2.56 -7.89 -4.20
CA MET A 40 3.78 -7.54 -3.45
C MET A 40 3.56 -6.35 -2.52
N ILE A 41 2.88 -5.29 -2.97
CA ILE A 41 2.53 -4.12 -2.15
C ILE A 41 1.72 -4.55 -0.92
N PHE A 42 0.69 -5.39 -1.10
CA PHE A 42 -0.12 -5.88 0.01
C PHE A 42 0.67 -6.76 0.97
N LYS A 43 1.52 -7.65 0.45
CA LYS A 43 2.43 -8.45 1.28
C LYS A 43 3.38 -7.58 2.11
N LYS A 44 3.98 -6.55 1.53
CA LYS A 44 4.82 -5.58 2.25
C LYS A 44 4.05 -4.86 3.37
N ALA A 45 2.76 -4.63 3.18
CA ALA A 45 1.88 -4.00 4.17
C ALA A 45 1.29 -5.00 5.19
N GLY A 46 1.74 -6.26 5.21
CA GLY A 46 1.23 -7.29 6.12
C GLY A 46 -0.19 -7.78 5.78
N LYS A 47 -0.66 -7.54 4.54
CA LYS A 47 -1.98 -7.97 4.07
C LYS A 47 -1.88 -9.19 3.16
N PRO A 48 -2.94 -10.01 3.06
CA PRO A 48 -2.92 -11.17 2.19
C PRO A 48 -2.78 -10.76 0.72
N GLY A 49 -1.81 -11.32 -0.02
CA GLY A 49 -1.54 -10.97 -1.41
C GLY A 49 -2.72 -11.27 -2.34
N TRP A 50 -3.51 -12.32 -2.08
CA TRP A 50 -4.70 -12.66 -2.88
C TRP A 50 -5.74 -11.52 -2.93
N ALA A 51 -5.70 -10.58 -1.98
CA ALA A 51 -6.50 -9.36 -2.01
C ALA A 51 -6.33 -8.56 -3.32
N ALA A 52 -5.19 -8.68 -4.00
CA ALA A 52 -4.94 -8.02 -5.28
C ALA A 52 -5.83 -8.56 -6.41
N ILE A 53 -6.31 -9.81 -6.31
CA ILE A 53 -7.09 -10.47 -7.36
C ILE A 53 -8.58 -10.16 -7.24
N VAL A 54 -9.09 -9.97 -6.01
CA VAL A 54 -10.52 -9.74 -5.76
C VAL A 54 -10.83 -8.24 -5.84
N PRO A 55 -11.59 -7.76 -6.85
CA PRO A 55 -11.71 -6.32 -7.16
C PRO A 55 -12.15 -5.45 -5.99
N PHE A 56 -13.23 -5.82 -5.30
CA PHE A 56 -13.75 -5.04 -4.16
C PHE A 56 -12.83 -5.12 -2.95
N TYR A 57 -12.25 -6.30 -2.70
CA TYR A 57 -11.35 -6.49 -1.58
C TYR A 57 -10.00 -5.82 -1.81
N ASN A 58 -9.56 -5.70 -3.07
CA ASN A 58 -8.39 -4.93 -3.47
C ASN A 58 -8.56 -3.45 -3.07
N ILE A 59 -9.68 -2.85 -3.44
CA ILE A 59 -9.99 -1.46 -3.09
C ILE A 59 -10.07 -1.30 -1.56
N TYR A 60 -10.78 -2.18 -0.88
CA TYR A 60 -10.90 -2.18 0.58
C TYR A 60 -9.51 -2.22 1.24
N THR A 61 -8.65 -3.15 0.83
CA THR A 61 -7.30 -3.31 1.38
C THR A 61 -6.41 -2.11 1.09
N MET A 62 -6.52 -1.52 -0.12
CA MET A 62 -5.80 -0.31 -0.48
C MET A 62 -6.17 0.85 0.47
N TYR A 63 -7.45 1.05 0.76
CA TYR A 63 -7.89 2.07 1.71
C TYR A 63 -7.48 1.75 3.14
N GLU A 64 -7.46 0.50 3.52
CA GLU A 64 -7.01 0.07 4.85
C GLU A 64 -5.54 0.42 5.08
N ILE A 65 -4.64 0.13 4.14
CA ILE A 65 -3.20 0.42 4.27
C ILE A 65 -2.85 1.91 4.13
N THR A 66 -3.69 2.70 3.45
CA THR A 66 -3.42 4.13 3.22
C THR A 66 -4.14 5.05 4.19
N TRP A 67 -5.31 4.67 4.67
CA TRP A 67 -6.19 5.49 5.51
C TRP A 67 -6.48 4.88 6.89
N GLY A 68 -6.09 3.63 7.11
CA GLY A 68 -6.39 2.88 8.34
C GLY A 68 -7.83 2.36 8.45
N SER A 69 -8.66 2.58 7.43
CA SER A 69 -10.03 2.09 7.39
C SER A 69 -10.43 1.76 5.96
N GLY A 70 -10.68 0.48 5.69
CA GLY A 70 -11.10 0.02 4.38
C GLY A 70 -12.47 0.57 3.95
N TRP A 71 -13.38 0.82 4.90
CA TRP A 71 -14.74 1.31 4.62
C TRP A 71 -14.80 2.68 3.95
N ARG A 72 -13.70 3.43 3.94
CA ARG A 72 -13.60 4.71 3.23
C ARG A 72 -13.78 4.59 1.72
N PHE A 73 -13.67 3.40 1.15
CA PHE A 73 -13.94 3.19 -0.28
C PHE A 73 -15.39 3.55 -0.65
N LEU A 74 -16.34 3.50 0.30
CA LEU A 74 -17.73 3.94 0.05
C LEU A 74 -17.82 5.43 -0.33
N MET A 75 -16.83 6.25 0.05
CA MET A 75 -16.77 7.65 -0.36
C MET A 75 -16.50 7.82 -1.86
N LEU A 76 -16.06 6.75 -2.56
CA LEU A 76 -15.92 6.75 -4.03
C LEU A 76 -17.28 6.92 -4.74
N LEU A 77 -18.38 6.62 -4.06
CA LEU A 77 -19.74 6.82 -4.60
C LEU A 77 -20.11 8.30 -4.77
N ILE A 78 -19.37 9.22 -4.14
CA ILE A 78 -19.57 10.65 -4.28
C ILE A 78 -18.75 11.13 -5.50
N PRO A 79 -19.38 11.54 -6.63
CA PRO A 79 -18.69 11.70 -7.91
C PRO A 79 -17.57 12.74 -7.91
N PHE A 80 -17.76 13.88 -7.25
CA PHE A 80 -16.72 14.92 -7.19
C PHE A 80 -15.64 14.63 -6.15
N TYR A 81 -15.97 13.95 -5.07
CA TYR A 81 -15.04 13.60 -4.01
C TYR A 81 -14.10 12.44 -4.43
N ASN A 82 -14.56 11.60 -5.34
CA ASN A 82 -13.81 10.48 -5.89
C ASN A 82 -12.43 10.89 -6.42
N ILE A 83 -12.35 11.96 -7.23
CA ILE A 83 -11.08 12.44 -7.81
C ILE A 83 -10.09 12.86 -6.71
N VAL A 84 -10.58 13.65 -5.74
CA VAL A 84 -9.76 14.10 -4.60
C VAL A 84 -9.28 12.92 -3.77
N LEU A 85 -10.17 11.97 -3.52
CA LEU A 85 -9.87 10.77 -2.75
C LEU A 85 -8.83 9.88 -3.45
N ALA A 86 -8.93 9.71 -4.78
CA ALA A 86 -7.98 8.97 -5.57
C ALA A 86 -6.57 9.59 -5.49
N ILE A 87 -6.45 10.90 -5.69
CA ILE A 87 -5.19 11.64 -5.59
C ILE A 87 -4.59 11.50 -4.18
N GLN A 88 -5.38 11.72 -3.15
CA GLN A 88 -4.93 11.61 -1.76
C GLN A 88 -4.49 10.19 -1.41
N THR A 89 -5.16 9.17 -1.95
CA THR A 89 -4.79 7.77 -1.73
C THR A 89 -3.42 7.46 -2.31
N GLN A 90 -3.07 7.95 -3.49
CA GLN A 90 -1.74 7.79 -4.08
C GLN A 90 -0.66 8.52 -3.27
N ILE A 91 -0.95 9.73 -2.80
CA ILE A 91 -0.02 10.47 -1.93
C ILE A 91 0.21 9.72 -0.61
N LYS A 92 -0.85 9.20 -0.01
CA LYS A 92 -0.75 8.40 1.22
C LYS A 92 -0.04 7.08 0.98
N LEU A 93 -0.26 6.42 -0.16
CA LEU A 93 0.45 5.21 -0.53
C LEU A 93 1.97 5.46 -0.60
N ALA A 94 2.41 6.51 -1.29
CA ALA A 94 3.82 6.89 -1.33
C ALA A 94 4.39 7.11 0.08
N LYS A 95 3.69 7.88 0.92
CA LYS A 95 4.10 8.18 2.30
C LYS A 95 4.14 6.91 3.17
N ALA A 96 3.19 5.98 3.00
CA ALA A 96 3.13 4.72 3.73
C ALA A 96 4.36 3.83 3.47
N PHE A 97 5.02 4.00 2.34
CA PHE A 97 6.26 3.31 1.96
C PHE A 97 7.51 4.22 2.04
N GLY A 98 7.42 5.36 2.71
CA GLY A 98 8.56 6.27 2.90
C GLY A 98 9.07 6.94 1.63
N LYS A 99 8.25 6.98 0.57
CA LYS A 99 8.63 7.60 -0.71
C LYS A 99 8.44 9.11 -0.70
N SER A 100 9.22 9.81 -1.52
CA SER A 100 9.17 11.25 -1.66
C SER A 100 7.89 11.74 -2.38
N GLY A 101 7.61 13.05 -2.27
CA GLY A 101 6.50 13.68 -2.98
C GLY A 101 6.58 13.54 -4.51
N GLY A 102 7.78 13.54 -5.08
CA GLY A 102 7.98 13.29 -6.51
C GLY A 102 7.52 11.90 -6.95
N PHE A 103 7.74 10.89 -6.11
CA PHE A 103 7.23 9.54 -6.34
C PHE A 103 5.70 9.49 -6.28
N ALA A 104 5.09 10.25 -5.35
CA ALA A 104 3.64 10.38 -5.28
C ALA A 104 3.03 10.99 -6.55
N VAL A 105 3.69 12.01 -7.12
CA VAL A 105 3.29 12.58 -8.41
C VAL A 105 3.36 11.53 -9.52
N GLY A 106 4.44 10.74 -9.55
CA GLY A 106 4.56 9.61 -10.48
C GLY A 106 3.43 8.59 -10.34
N LEU A 107 3.03 8.24 -9.11
CA LEU A 107 1.90 7.34 -8.85
C LEU A 107 0.56 7.91 -9.34
N ILE A 108 0.38 9.24 -9.34
CA ILE A 108 -0.84 9.89 -9.80
C ILE A 108 -0.92 9.89 -11.34
N PHE A 109 0.17 10.26 -12.03
CA PHE A 109 0.17 10.41 -13.49
C PHE A 109 0.49 9.12 -14.24
N LEU A 110 1.32 8.24 -13.66
CA LEU A 110 1.81 7.01 -14.26
C LEU A 110 1.65 5.79 -13.31
N PRO A 111 0.44 5.50 -12.84
CA PRO A 111 0.20 4.42 -11.87
C PRO A 111 0.67 3.06 -12.40
N TYR A 112 0.55 2.82 -13.69
CA TYR A 112 0.97 1.56 -14.33
C TYR A 112 2.47 1.31 -14.31
N VAL A 113 3.28 2.36 -14.13
CA VAL A 113 4.74 2.28 -14.02
C VAL A 113 5.19 2.29 -12.55
N PHE A 114 4.66 3.21 -11.77
CA PHE A 114 5.12 3.43 -10.39
C PHE A 114 4.59 2.39 -9.39
N ASN A 115 3.42 1.76 -9.64
CA ASN A 115 2.97 0.63 -8.82
C ASN A 115 3.87 -0.60 -8.95
N PRO A 116 4.29 -1.06 -10.15
CA PRO A 116 5.30 -2.09 -10.27
C PRO A 116 6.62 -1.73 -9.58
N ILE A 117 7.11 -0.50 -9.76
CA ILE A 117 8.33 -0.05 -9.09
C ILE A 117 8.18 -0.19 -7.57
N LEU A 118 7.07 0.29 -6.99
CA LEU A 118 6.79 0.18 -5.57
C LEU A 118 6.66 -1.27 -5.09
N GLY A 119 6.07 -2.12 -5.91
CA GLY A 119 5.91 -3.55 -5.61
C GLY A 119 7.24 -4.29 -5.53
N PHE A 120 8.12 -4.04 -6.49
CA PHE A 120 9.37 -4.79 -6.66
C PHE A 120 10.59 -4.14 -5.98
N ASP A 121 10.52 -2.88 -5.56
CA ASP A 121 11.62 -2.23 -4.86
C ASP A 121 11.81 -2.78 -3.43
N GLY A 122 12.90 -2.39 -2.78
CA GLY A 122 13.23 -2.78 -1.40
C GLY A 122 12.50 -1.96 -0.32
N SER A 123 11.47 -1.17 -0.66
CA SER A 123 10.76 -0.34 0.32
C SER A 123 9.97 -1.18 1.31
N THR A 124 9.96 -0.74 2.57
CA THR A 124 9.18 -1.34 3.66
C THR A 124 7.95 -0.48 3.95
N TYR A 125 6.89 -1.12 4.39
CA TYR A 125 5.69 -0.41 4.82
C TYR A 125 5.91 0.22 6.19
N LEU A 126 5.74 1.53 6.30
CA LEU A 126 5.96 2.32 7.54
C LEU A 126 4.68 2.50 8.35
N GLY A 127 3.54 2.03 7.85
CA GLY A 127 2.25 2.21 8.48
C GLY A 127 1.39 3.30 7.85
N VAL A 128 0.18 3.48 8.39
CA VAL A 128 -0.80 4.46 7.89
C VAL A 128 -0.30 5.88 8.14
N PRO A 129 -0.16 6.72 7.11
CA PRO A 129 0.32 8.09 7.28
C PRO A 129 -0.62 8.93 8.14
N GLY A 130 -0.08 9.54 9.20
CA GLY A 130 -0.84 10.42 10.12
C GLY A 130 -1.55 9.71 11.26
N SER A 131 -1.41 8.39 11.42
CA SER A 131 -2.06 7.65 12.52
C SER A 131 -1.30 7.68 13.85
N GLY A 132 -0.15 8.35 13.94
CA GLY A 132 0.67 8.39 15.16
C GLY A 132 1.19 7.02 15.65
N ARG A 133 0.72 5.95 15.06
CA ARG A 133 1.19 4.58 15.30
C ARG A 133 2.29 4.28 14.28
N ARG A 134 3.53 4.48 14.65
CA ARG A 134 4.66 3.81 13.99
C ARG A 134 4.35 2.32 14.09
N GLY A 135 4.29 1.69 12.90
CA GLY A 135 3.86 0.33 12.69
C GLY A 135 4.01 -0.62 13.88
N GLN A 136 2.91 -0.95 14.51
CA GLN A 136 2.80 -2.27 15.10
C GLN A 136 2.65 -3.23 13.93
N GLN A 137 3.77 -3.76 13.48
CA GLN A 137 3.81 -5.02 12.78
C GLN A 137 3.32 -6.08 13.76
N GLU A 138 2.00 -6.29 13.82
CA GLU A 138 1.53 -7.62 14.20
C GLU A 138 1.86 -8.52 13.03
N GLY A 139 2.97 -9.26 13.20
CA GLY A 139 3.61 -10.07 12.20
C GLY A 139 2.72 -11.19 11.70
N TYR A 140 2.57 -11.26 10.41
CA TYR A 140 2.61 -12.55 9.74
C TYR A 140 4.09 -12.82 9.41
N ALA A 141 4.77 -13.50 10.32
CA ALA A 141 6.08 -14.04 10.08
C ALA A 141 5.95 -15.23 9.11
N PRO A 142 6.56 -15.21 7.92
CA PRO A 142 6.85 -16.45 7.22
C PRO A 142 7.97 -17.14 8.01
N SER A 143 7.64 -18.29 8.57
CA SER A 143 8.61 -19.20 9.16
C SER A 143 9.58 -19.67 8.07
N SER A 144 10.79 -19.14 8.07
CA SER A 144 12.00 -19.86 7.66
C SER A 144 13.23 -18.96 7.81
N GLY A 145 14.16 -19.37 8.68
CA GLY A 145 15.59 -19.07 8.58
C GLY A 145 16.03 -17.76 9.23
N ASP A 146 16.31 -17.84 10.50
CA ASP A 146 17.51 -17.36 11.18
C ASP A 146 18.12 -16.02 10.68
N TYR A 147 17.54 -14.88 11.09
CA TYR A 147 18.26 -13.65 11.33
C TYR A 147 17.70 -13.04 12.62
N GLN A 148 18.38 -13.36 13.74
CA GLN A 148 18.25 -12.67 15.01
C GLN A 148 18.61 -11.20 14.81
N GLN A 149 17.59 -10.34 14.62
CA GLN A 149 17.75 -8.94 15.02
C GLN A 149 17.66 -8.93 16.54
N PRO A 150 18.62 -8.32 17.23
CA PRO A 150 18.51 -8.16 18.67
C PRO A 150 17.26 -7.32 18.95
N GLU A 151 16.27 -7.92 19.60
CA GLU A 151 15.22 -7.17 20.28
C GLU A 151 15.90 -6.10 21.13
N PRO A 152 15.35 -4.86 21.19
CA PRO A 152 15.77 -3.94 22.21
C PRO A 152 15.41 -4.62 23.54
N GLU A 153 16.41 -5.23 24.13
CA GLU A 153 16.35 -5.79 25.46
C GLU A 153 15.82 -4.69 26.38
N PHE A 154 14.61 -4.81 26.81
CA PHE A 154 14.03 -3.93 27.83
C PHE A 154 14.81 -4.25 29.11
N GLN A 155 15.97 -3.61 29.26
CA GLN A 155 16.80 -3.77 30.44
C GLN A 155 16.02 -3.18 31.62
N VAL A 156 15.33 -4.06 32.31
CA VAL A 156 14.73 -3.73 33.61
C VAL A 156 15.90 -3.47 34.55
N THR A 157 16.28 -2.20 34.63
CA THR A 157 17.35 -1.78 35.55
C THR A 157 16.73 -1.61 36.91
N PHE A 158 17.35 -2.23 37.92
CA PHE A 158 16.95 -2.05 39.32
C PHE A 158 17.80 -0.95 39.93
N CYS A 159 17.18 -0.11 40.75
CA CYS A 159 17.93 0.91 41.48
C CYS A 159 18.95 0.25 42.42
N PRO A 160 20.26 0.56 42.33
CA PRO A 160 21.28 -0.04 43.18
C PRO A 160 21.12 0.33 44.65
N ASN A 161 20.36 1.37 44.95
CA ASN A 161 20.20 1.84 46.33
C ASN A 161 18.96 1.29 47.03
N CYS A 162 17.82 1.08 46.34
CA CYS A 162 16.58 0.62 46.97
C CYS A 162 15.95 -0.61 46.31
N GLY A 163 16.55 -1.18 45.26
CA GLY A 163 16.06 -2.37 44.56
C GLY A 163 14.77 -2.19 43.75
N ALA A 164 14.20 -0.97 43.68
CA ALA A 164 12.99 -0.72 42.90
C ALA A 164 13.26 -0.81 41.40
N LYS A 165 12.28 -1.32 40.63
CA LYS A 165 12.35 -1.32 39.16
C LYS A 165 12.31 0.10 38.65
N VAL A 166 13.23 0.44 37.72
CA VAL A 166 13.34 1.77 37.12
C VAL A 166 13.29 1.68 35.60
N ASN A 167 12.53 2.59 34.99
CA ASN A 167 12.28 2.63 33.54
C ASN A 167 13.15 3.69 32.85
N GLY A 168 14.50 3.65 33.06
CA GLY A 168 15.42 4.46 32.27
C GLY A 168 15.45 5.96 32.58
N GLY A 169 14.99 6.43 33.73
CA GLY A 169 15.09 7.82 34.22
C GLY A 169 16.48 8.12 34.77
N LYS A 170 16.85 9.40 34.87
CA LYS A 170 18.11 9.86 35.51
C LYS A 170 18.08 9.74 37.02
N PHE A 171 16.91 9.60 37.63
CA PHE A 171 16.71 9.48 39.07
C PHE A 171 15.68 8.38 39.36
N CYS A 172 15.88 7.68 40.46
CA CYS A 172 14.92 6.66 40.91
C CYS A 172 13.66 7.31 41.48
N GLU A 173 12.49 6.99 40.90
CA GLU A 173 11.20 7.54 41.34
C GLU A 173 10.84 7.15 42.79
N ASN A 174 11.40 6.03 43.30
CA ASN A 174 11.09 5.54 44.63
C ASN A 174 11.99 6.12 45.73
N CYS A 175 13.27 6.38 45.48
CA CYS A 175 14.22 6.86 46.49
C CYS A 175 14.89 8.20 46.12
N GLY A 176 14.60 8.78 44.96
CA GLY A 176 15.12 10.07 44.51
C GLY A 176 16.62 10.13 44.18
N LYS A 177 17.36 9.00 44.29
CA LYS A 177 18.79 9.00 44.00
C LYS A 177 19.06 8.84 42.48
N PRO A 178 20.18 9.40 41.98
CA PRO A 178 20.59 9.24 40.59
C PRO A 178 20.89 7.76 40.29
N LEU A 179 20.55 7.35 39.04
CA LEU A 179 20.71 5.97 38.51
C LEU A 179 21.94 5.87 37.65
#